data_863396a84af94ed93dc018254376b3aa
#
_entry.id   863396a84af94ed93dc018254376b3aa
#
_cell.length_a   1.000
_cell.length_b   1.000
_cell.length_c   1.000
_cell.angle_alpha   90.00
_cell.angle_beta   90.00
_cell.angle_gamma   90.00
#
_symmetry.space_group_name_H-M   'P 1'
#
loop_
_entity.id
_entity.type
_entity.pdbx_description
1 polymer ?
#
loop_
_entity_poly.entity_id
_entity_poly.type
_entity_poly.pdbx_seq_one_letter_code
_entity_poly.pdbx_strand_id
1 'polypeptide(L)'
;TKIPDNVVFKNDNGVVLDNMVRENGDASVVITPAEGWRIRDIIIDEPENAENSEDSENIMSVQPVLAEDGTETGAYLVSDVNVTKNMEFKVDAVKLYSVTIADTEHGNIKVTKPDGTEVENGEMIDEKTVLTYTATPDMYYDFDAWTEDAADQAESTFEKALDESITVGAAFKARYAKVSIATVKNGTVTVTTADGKKISNGQLVQEGTDIICKAIPAKHCDLSAWGGDAKGKTGTTVKLTVTKNMNIRAAFKFRYVKVAIGKTENGSITIKTAEGKTVKNGASVIEGTVLICTAKAANNCKLGSWTGCFKSTKTSVKVAANKNMKINARFVAKIPAQNTAGINKNIHAVVSGNKVTVVWGKVNKADGYDIYAQECYVNFNSKSLIKSVKGASATRVTISSINGKSLAKLDTIKLRVKAYKLVNGKKKYIDNSVMLHIVTNSSKYTNIKKVLLPQKSYVLGVKQTIKLKPGYTKADASKKVLDGTHGARYLYACTNKNVATVDAKGRIKAKAAGKCTVYVIAVNGTTQAVQIIVK
;
A
#
# COMPACT_ATOMS: atom_id res chain seq x y z
N THR A 1 60.87 -21.86 -72.86
CA THR A 1 60.08 -21.99 -71.68
C THR A 1 59.10 -20.84 -71.63
N LYS A 2 57.80 -21.12 -71.61
CA LYS A 2 56.80 -20.03 -71.59
C LYS A 2 56.54 -19.75 -70.12
N ILE A 3 57.02 -18.61 -69.60
CA ILE A 3 56.77 -18.15 -68.28
C ILE A 3 55.27 -17.75 -68.20
N PRO A 4 54.49 -18.27 -67.28
CA PRO A 4 53.14 -17.77 -67.03
C PRO A 4 53.19 -16.26 -66.71
N ASP A 5 52.22 -15.46 -67.20
CA ASP A 5 52.14 -14.02 -66.95
C ASP A 5 51.98 -13.62 -65.47
N ASN A 6 51.75 -14.59 -64.62
CA ASN A 6 51.48 -14.45 -63.20
C ASN A 6 52.66 -14.87 -62.29
N VAL A 7 53.82 -15.20 -62.84
CA VAL A 7 55.02 -15.61 -62.13
C VAL A 7 56.27 -14.93 -62.65
N VAL A 8 57.17 -14.58 -61.74
CA VAL A 8 58.48 -13.96 -62.12
C VAL A 8 59.57 -14.93 -61.65
N PHE A 9 60.42 -15.37 -62.58
CA PHE A 9 61.57 -16.16 -62.23
C PHE A 9 62.76 -15.26 -61.86
N LYS A 10 63.43 -15.53 -60.76
CA LYS A 10 64.62 -14.83 -60.31
C LYS A 10 65.70 -15.87 -59.94
N ASN A 11 66.96 -15.59 -60.10
CA ASN A 11 68.07 -16.38 -59.55
C ASN A 11 68.26 -16.01 -58.08
N ASP A 12 69.17 -16.70 -57.37
CA ASP A 12 69.50 -16.46 -55.95
C ASP A 12 69.91 -15.02 -55.65
N ASN A 13 70.37 -14.29 -56.63
CA ASN A 13 70.76 -12.89 -56.50
C ASN A 13 69.60 -11.93 -56.85
N GLY A 14 68.38 -12.43 -57.04
CA GLY A 14 67.18 -11.63 -57.33
C GLY A 14 67.17 -11.12 -58.79
N VAL A 15 68.01 -11.60 -59.66
CA VAL A 15 68.07 -11.22 -61.07
C VAL A 15 67.07 -12.09 -61.85
N VAL A 16 66.21 -11.48 -62.63
CA VAL A 16 65.34 -12.17 -63.59
C VAL A 16 66.16 -12.96 -64.57
N LEU A 17 66.02 -14.29 -64.59
CA LEU A 17 66.72 -15.13 -65.56
C LEU A 17 66.08 -14.99 -66.92
N ASP A 18 66.81 -14.41 -67.83
CA ASP A 18 66.52 -14.48 -69.26
C ASP A 18 66.79 -15.91 -69.70
N ASN A 19 65.87 -16.67 -70.05
CA ASN A 19 65.69 -18.04 -70.58
C ASN A 19 66.90 -18.90 -70.94
N MET A 20 68.13 -18.66 -70.42
CA MET A 20 69.31 -19.50 -70.72
C MET A 20 70.13 -19.79 -69.48
N VAL A 21 70.10 -21.06 -69.08
CA VAL A 21 71.04 -21.64 -68.11
C VAL A 21 72.13 -22.41 -68.90
N ARG A 22 73.35 -22.32 -68.44
CA ARG A 22 74.46 -23.04 -69.09
C ARG A 22 74.34 -24.55 -68.79
N GLU A 23 74.57 -25.35 -69.89
CA GLU A 23 74.68 -26.80 -69.76
C GLU A 23 75.82 -27.19 -68.79
N ASN A 24 75.55 -28.22 -67.90
CA ASN A 24 76.45 -28.79 -66.87
C ASN A 24 76.82 -27.85 -65.69
N GLY A 25 75.90 -27.10 -65.18
CA GLY A 25 76.06 -26.28 -63.99
C GLY A 25 74.90 -26.44 -63.04
N ASP A 26 75.19 -26.46 -61.71
CA ASP A 26 74.17 -26.39 -60.70
C ASP A 26 73.51 -25.02 -60.72
N ALA A 27 72.20 -25.00 -60.75
CA ALA A 27 71.43 -23.77 -60.74
C ALA A 27 70.35 -23.83 -59.64
N SER A 28 70.18 -22.70 -58.98
CA SER A 28 69.06 -22.50 -58.10
C SER A 28 68.15 -21.40 -58.67
N VAL A 29 66.87 -21.63 -58.63
CA VAL A 29 65.86 -20.68 -59.16
C VAL A 29 64.88 -20.36 -58.04
N VAL A 30 64.65 -19.08 -57.77
CA VAL A 30 63.60 -18.63 -56.92
C VAL A 30 62.38 -18.28 -57.80
N ILE A 31 61.27 -18.98 -57.57
CA ILE A 31 60.02 -18.76 -58.22
C ILE A 31 59.12 -17.96 -57.27
N THR A 32 58.86 -16.70 -57.65
CA THR A 32 58.07 -15.78 -56.82
C THR A 32 56.72 -15.52 -57.50
N PRO A 33 55.62 -15.71 -56.82
CA PRO A 33 54.32 -15.36 -57.37
C PRO A 33 54.22 -13.85 -57.61
N ALA A 34 53.49 -13.42 -58.62
CA ALA A 34 53.15 -12.03 -58.78
C ALA A 34 52.26 -11.54 -57.64
N GLU A 35 52.23 -10.25 -57.43
CA GLU A 35 51.40 -9.63 -56.43
C GLU A 35 49.89 -10.05 -56.62
N GLY A 36 49.24 -10.55 -55.58
CA GLY A 36 47.90 -11.07 -55.64
C GLY A 36 47.77 -12.49 -56.20
N TRP A 37 48.89 -13.24 -56.28
CA TRP A 37 48.91 -14.62 -56.74
C TRP A 37 49.57 -15.53 -55.67
N ARG A 38 49.20 -16.81 -55.66
CA ARG A 38 49.85 -17.86 -54.86
C ARG A 38 50.20 -19.06 -55.72
N ILE A 39 51.35 -19.59 -55.52
CA ILE A 39 51.80 -20.81 -56.22
C ILE A 39 51.15 -22.01 -55.47
N ARG A 40 50.47 -22.86 -56.25
CA ARG A 40 49.90 -24.12 -55.74
C ARG A 40 50.83 -25.28 -55.89
N ASP A 41 51.45 -25.35 -57.11
CA ASP A 41 52.32 -26.47 -57.41
C ASP A 41 53.39 -26.03 -58.42
N ILE A 42 54.51 -26.68 -58.35
CA ILE A 42 55.65 -26.49 -59.31
C ILE A 42 55.94 -27.87 -59.86
N ILE A 43 55.59 -28.08 -61.14
CA ILE A 43 55.89 -29.33 -61.87
C ILE A 43 57.05 -29.09 -62.71
N ILE A 44 58.09 -29.93 -62.65
CA ILE A 44 59.30 -29.88 -63.40
C ILE A 44 59.24 -31.05 -64.39
N ASP A 45 58.99 -30.76 -65.67
CA ASP A 45 58.93 -31.74 -66.73
C ASP A 45 60.31 -31.91 -67.35
N GLU A 46 60.81 -33.14 -67.27
CA GLU A 46 61.98 -33.51 -68.13
C GLU A 46 61.46 -33.87 -69.52
N PRO A 47 62.13 -33.37 -70.56
CA PRO A 47 61.68 -33.70 -71.92
C PRO A 47 61.79 -35.19 -72.18
N GLU A 48 60.66 -35.75 -72.68
CA GLU A 48 60.57 -37.16 -73.13
C GLU A 48 61.60 -37.47 -74.16
N ASN A 49 62.83 -37.89 -73.79
CA ASN A 49 63.78 -38.65 -74.57
C ASN A 49 65.07 -38.85 -73.75
N ALA A 50 65.02 -39.53 -72.66
CA ALA A 50 66.23 -40.05 -71.99
C ALA A 50 66.13 -41.55 -71.96
N GLU A 51 66.54 -42.17 -73.13
CA GLU A 51 66.94 -43.56 -73.08
C GLU A 51 68.26 -43.68 -72.37
N ASN A 52 68.20 -44.43 -71.22
CA ASN A 52 69.29 -45.08 -70.50
C ASN A 52 70.55 -44.29 -70.14
N SER A 53 70.59 -43.74 -68.95
CA SER A 53 71.78 -43.73 -68.10
C SER A 53 71.39 -44.02 -66.66
N GLU A 54 71.68 -45.31 -66.26
CA GLU A 54 71.78 -45.62 -64.84
C GLU A 54 72.93 -44.80 -64.30
N ASP A 55 72.63 -43.89 -63.41
CA ASP A 55 73.49 -43.17 -62.46
C ASP A 55 73.30 -41.62 -62.58
N SER A 56 72.26 -41.16 -61.94
CA SER A 56 72.26 -40.00 -61.05
C SER A 56 70.83 -39.68 -60.68
N GLU A 57 70.44 -39.96 -59.45
CA GLU A 57 69.26 -39.36 -58.81
C GLU A 57 69.47 -37.84 -58.78
N ASN A 58 68.91 -37.14 -59.77
CA ASN A 58 68.77 -35.68 -59.68
C ASN A 58 67.78 -35.38 -58.57
N ILE A 59 68.29 -35.21 -57.39
CA ILE A 59 67.47 -34.79 -56.24
C ILE A 59 67.23 -33.31 -56.40
N MET A 60 66.15 -32.93 -57.07
CA MET A 60 65.67 -31.59 -57.03
C MET A 60 64.94 -31.29 -55.75
N SER A 61 65.32 -30.27 -55.03
CA SER A 61 64.68 -29.81 -53.83
C SER A 61 63.85 -28.56 -54.15
N VAL A 62 62.55 -28.63 -53.86
CA VAL A 62 61.63 -27.48 -53.91
C VAL A 62 61.31 -27.10 -52.47
N GLN A 63 61.78 -25.96 -52.03
CA GLN A 63 61.58 -25.50 -50.65
C GLN A 63 60.93 -24.13 -50.59
N PRO A 64 60.01 -23.89 -49.66
CA PRO A 64 59.46 -22.51 -49.49
C PRO A 64 60.58 -21.57 -49.02
N VAL A 65 60.54 -20.35 -49.56
CA VAL A 65 61.40 -19.26 -49.08
C VAL A 65 60.77 -18.60 -47.88
N LEU A 66 61.49 -18.63 -46.77
CA LEU A 66 61.05 -18.01 -45.51
C LEU A 66 61.56 -16.57 -45.42
N ALA A 67 60.74 -15.68 -44.85
CA ALA A 67 61.12 -14.34 -44.42
C ALA A 67 62.02 -14.42 -43.15
N GLU A 68 62.60 -13.29 -42.75
CA GLU A 68 63.48 -13.22 -41.55
C GLU A 68 62.77 -13.64 -40.25
N ASP A 69 61.48 -13.53 -40.18
CA ASP A 69 60.63 -13.93 -39.06
C ASP A 69 60.20 -15.40 -39.10
N GLY A 70 60.60 -16.14 -40.14
CA GLY A 70 60.27 -17.55 -40.33
C GLY A 70 58.95 -17.80 -41.06
N THR A 71 58.23 -16.77 -41.51
CA THR A 71 57.01 -16.91 -42.31
C THR A 71 57.31 -17.25 -43.75
N GLU A 72 56.42 -18.04 -44.38
CA GLU A 72 56.55 -18.35 -45.81
C GLU A 72 56.28 -17.08 -46.66
N THR A 73 57.18 -16.75 -47.56
CA THR A 73 57.03 -15.59 -48.47
C THR A 73 56.10 -15.87 -49.66
N GLY A 74 55.67 -17.13 -49.80
CA GLY A 74 54.94 -17.62 -50.98
C GLY A 74 55.83 -17.89 -52.19
N ALA A 75 57.12 -17.56 -52.11
CA ALA A 75 58.12 -17.94 -53.10
C ALA A 75 58.74 -19.30 -52.81
N TYR A 76 59.21 -19.97 -53.80
CA TYR A 76 59.87 -21.27 -53.68
C TYR A 76 61.28 -21.22 -54.29
N LEU A 77 62.24 -21.79 -53.58
CA LEU A 77 63.58 -22.05 -54.04
C LEU A 77 63.61 -23.47 -54.65
N VAL A 78 63.89 -23.55 -55.90
CA VAL A 78 64.25 -24.79 -56.60
C VAL A 78 65.75 -24.85 -56.71
N SER A 79 66.35 -25.77 -55.93
CA SER A 79 67.83 -25.93 -55.87
C SER A 79 68.28 -27.28 -56.42
N ASP A 80 69.58 -27.41 -56.63
CA ASP A 80 70.27 -28.62 -57.10
C ASP A 80 69.76 -29.10 -58.48
N VAL A 81 69.48 -28.15 -59.33
CA VAL A 81 69.10 -28.41 -60.71
C VAL A 81 70.39 -28.57 -61.57
N ASN A 82 70.74 -29.84 -61.79
CA ASN A 82 71.81 -30.11 -62.78
C ASN A 82 71.21 -29.98 -64.19
N VAL A 83 71.49 -28.86 -64.83
CA VAL A 83 70.92 -28.52 -66.16
C VAL A 83 71.72 -29.20 -67.26
N THR A 84 71.43 -30.45 -67.52
CA THR A 84 72.03 -31.23 -68.67
C THR A 84 71.22 -31.13 -69.96
N LYS A 85 69.97 -30.65 -69.89
CA LYS A 85 69.01 -30.52 -71.02
C LYS A 85 68.06 -29.36 -70.73
N ASN A 86 67.29 -28.99 -71.78
CA ASN A 86 66.19 -28.03 -71.55
C ASN A 86 65.16 -28.56 -70.60
N MET A 87 64.88 -27.83 -69.55
CA MET A 87 63.87 -28.15 -68.51
C MET A 87 62.70 -27.20 -68.67
N GLU A 88 61.47 -27.72 -68.51
CA GLU A 88 60.26 -26.93 -68.52
C GLU A 88 59.67 -26.90 -67.13
N PHE A 89 59.51 -25.69 -66.58
CA PHE A 89 58.82 -25.45 -65.37
C PHE A 89 57.37 -25.10 -65.63
N LYS A 90 56.45 -25.95 -65.16
CA LYS A 90 55.00 -25.66 -65.17
C LYS A 90 54.61 -25.24 -63.77
N VAL A 91 54.27 -23.97 -63.63
CA VAL A 91 53.85 -23.42 -62.33
C VAL A 91 52.35 -23.27 -62.34
N ASP A 92 51.72 -24.01 -61.50
CA ASP A 92 50.29 -23.80 -61.18
C ASP A 92 50.16 -22.70 -60.15
N ALA A 93 49.62 -21.56 -60.55
CA ALA A 93 49.41 -20.42 -59.69
C ALA A 93 47.93 -19.97 -59.73
N VAL A 94 47.45 -19.61 -58.62
CA VAL A 94 46.09 -19.18 -58.44
C VAL A 94 46.07 -17.70 -58.03
N LYS A 95 45.11 -16.97 -58.53
CA LYS A 95 44.87 -15.57 -58.16
C LYS A 95 44.26 -15.52 -56.76
N LEU A 96 44.67 -14.56 -55.98
CA LEU A 96 44.15 -14.33 -54.63
C LEU A 96 43.24 -13.11 -54.63
N TYR A 97 42.15 -13.22 -53.87
CA TYR A 97 41.22 -12.13 -53.65
C TYR A 97 41.01 -11.92 -52.17
N SER A 98 40.91 -10.67 -51.75
CA SER A 98 40.66 -10.32 -50.36
C SER A 98 39.17 -10.43 -50.02
N VAL A 99 38.89 -10.89 -48.81
CA VAL A 99 37.56 -10.87 -48.22
C VAL A 99 37.57 -9.84 -47.09
N THR A 100 36.89 -8.71 -47.30
CA THR A 100 36.74 -7.68 -46.27
C THR A 100 35.37 -7.82 -45.62
N ILE A 101 35.37 -7.88 -44.28
CA ILE A 101 34.15 -7.96 -43.47
C ILE A 101 33.95 -6.58 -42.85
N ALA A 102 32.90 -5.89 -43.25
CA ALA A 102 32.57 -4.58 -42.70
C ALA A 102 32.08 -4.68 -41.28
N ASP A 103 32.36 -3.66 -40.45
CA ASP A 103 31.82 -3.54 -39.12
C ASP A 103 30.28 -3.50 -39.14
N THR A 104 29.66 -4.29 -38.31
CA THR A 104 28.21 -4.37 -38.19
C THR A 104 27.73 -4.04 -36.79
N GLU A 105 26.62 -3.34 -36.66
CA GLU A 105 25.94 -3.14 -35.39
C GLU A 105 24.79 -4.16 -35.25
N HIS A 106 24.58 -4.69 -34.06
CA HIS A 106 23.46 -5.57 -33.72
C HIS A 106 23.47 -6.98 -34.34
N GLY A 107 24.67 -7.46 -34.64
CA GLY A 107 24.89 -8.80 -35.14
C GLY A 107 26.34 -8.97 -35.59
N ASN A 108 26.68 -10.12 -36.13
CA ASN A 108 27.99 -10.43 -36.64
C ASN A 108 27.90 -11.13 -38.01
N ILE A 109 28.96 -10.99 -38.81
CA ILE A 109 29.16 -11.73 -40.03
C ILE A 109 30.26 -12.76 -39.79
N LYS A 110 30.01 -13.99 -40.20
CA LYS A 110 30.98 -15.06 -40.23
C LYS A 110 31.14 -15.56 -41.64
N VAL A 111 32.39 -15.63 -42.11
CA VAL A 111 32.73 -16.21 -43.40
C VAL A 111 33.54 -17.47 -43.18
N THR A 112 33.20 -18.57 -43.87
CA THR A 112 33.90 -19.86 -43.69
C THR A 112 34.28 -20.45 -45.04
N LYS A 113 35.44 -21.13 -45.04
CA LYS A 113 35.92 -21.94 -46.15
C LYS A 113 35.19 -23.29 -46.19
N PRO A 114 35.32 -24.08 -47.29
CA PRO A 114 34.69 -25.39 -47.42
C PRO A 114 35.09 -26.43 -46.37
N ASP A 115 36.26 -26.28 -45.77
CA ASP A 115 36.78 -27.12 -44.68
C ASP A 115 36.21 -26.68 -43.30
N GLY A 116 35.40 -25.63 -43.24
CA GLY A 116 34.83 -25.06 -42.02
C GLY A 116 35.72 -24.07 -41.28
N THR A 117 36.94 -23.79 -41.78
CA THR A 117 37.78 -22.75 -41.19
C THR A 117 37.21 -21.36 -41.42
N GLU A 118 37.34 -20.50 -40.43
CA GLU A 118 36.86 -19.12 -40.48
C GLU A 118 37.84 -18.26 -41.28
N VAL A 119 37.32 -17.35 -42.11
CA VAL A 119 38.08 -16.38 -42.89
C VAL A 119 38.24 -15.14 -42.01
N GLU A 120 39.48 -14.69 -41.84
CA GLU A 120 39.78 -13.46 -41.13
C GLU A 120 39.53 -12.22 -42.02
N ASN A 121 39.21 -11.09 -41.38
CA ASN A 121 38.98 -9.85 -42.11
C ASN A 121 40.24 -9.41 -42.91
N GLY A 122 40.11 -9.27 -44.22
CA GLY A 122 41.18 -8.93 -45.11
C GLY A 122 42.02 -10.14 -45.57
N GLU A 123 41.65 -11.37 -45.21
CA GLU A 123 42.36 -12.59 -45.64
C GLU A 123 42.34 -12.72 -47.19
N MET A 124 43.49 -13.13 -47.70
CA MET A 124 43.67 -13.41 -49.14
C MET A 124 43.33 -14.88 -49.41
N ILE A 125 42.33 -15.12 -50.23
CA ILE A 125 41.77 -16.44 -50.52
C ILE A 125 41.93 -16.76 -52.01
N ASP A 126 42.17 -18.03 -52.34
CA ASP A 126 42.26 -18.50 -53.71
C ASP A 126 40.97 -18.23 -54.49
N GLU A 127 41.14 -17.75 -55.75
CA GLU A 127 40.01 -17.62 -56.67
C GLU A 127 39.22 -18.93 -56.80
N LYS A 128 37.92 -18.81 -57.08
CA LYS A 128 36.99 -19.92 -57.21
C LYS A 128 36.73 -20.70 -55.91
N THR A 129 37.35 -20.32 -54.78
CA THR A 129 36.99 -20.89 -53.49
C THR A 129 35.54 -20.52 -53.19
N VAL A 130 34.69 -21.53 -52.92
CA VAL A 130 33.32 -21.30 -52.52
C VAL A 130 33.27 -21.00 -51.02
N LEU A 131 32.95 -19.77 -50.67
CA LEU A 131 32.85 -19.33 -49.30
C LEU A 131 31.38 -19.30 -48.83
N THR A 132 31.15 -19.69 -47.56
CA THR A 132 29.85 -19.56 -46.92
C THR A 132 29.83 -18.31 -46.05
N TYR A 133 28.92 -17.39 -46.33
CA TYR A 133 28.71 -16.14 -45.60
C TYR A 133 27.46 -16.29 -44.71
N THR A 134 27.59 -16.00 -43.43
CA THR A 134 26.50 -16.12 -42.47
C THR A 134 26.39 -14.85 -41.62
N ALA A 135 25.23 -14.18 -41.70
CA ALA A 135 24.88 -13.06 -40.84
C ALA A 135 24.02 -13.55 -39.66
N THR A 136 24.52 -13.34 -38.45
CA THR A 136 23.84 -13.77 -37.21
C THR A 136 23.39 -12.54 -36.42
N PRO A 137 22.07 -12.29 -36.31
CA PRO A 137 21.55 -11.19 -35.52
C PRO A 137 21.85 -11.36 -34.04
N ASP A 138 22.06 -10.25 -33.32
CA ASP A 138 22.04 -10.21 -31.87
C ASP A 138 20.65 -10.51 -31.31
N MET A 139 20.59 -10.79 -30.01
CA MET A 139 19.31 -10.98 -29.32
C MET A 139 18.41 -9.75 -29.53
N TYR A 140 17.13 -9.99 -29.89
CA TYR A 140 16.11 -8.97 -30.18
C TYR A 140 16.25 -8.23 -31.52
N TYR A 141 17.11 -8.74 -32.42
CA TYR A 141 17.21 -8.26 -33.77
C TYR A 141 16.92 -9.38 -34.77
N ASP A 142 16.55 -9.03 -35.97
CA ASP A 142 16.42 -9.90 -37.13
C ASP A 142 17.42 -9.46 -38.20
N PHE A 143 17.86 -10.41 -39.04
CA PHE A 143 18.56 -10.06 -40.27
C PHE A 143 17.63 -9.20 -41.14
N ASP A 144 18.15 -8.11 -41.69
CA ASP A 144 17.39 -7.22 -42.59
C ASP A 144 17.85 -7.35 -44.03
N ALA A 145 19.13 -7.17 -44.26
CA ALA A 145 19.71 -7.26 -45.58
C ALA A 145 21.23 -7.43 -45.50
N TRP A 146 21.83 -8.01 -46.51
CA TRP A 146 23.24 -7.84 -46.79
C TRP A 146 23.48 -6.43 -47.35
N THR A 147 24.68 -5.94 -47.19
CA THR A 147 25.15 -4.64 -47.72
C THR A 147 26.47 -4.80 -48.48
N GLU A 148 26.97 -3.76 -49.01
CA GLU A 148 28.19 -3.72 -49.84
C GLU A 148 28.03 -4.66 -51.07
N ASP A 149 29.06 -5.44 -51.41
CA ASP A 149 29.07 -6.31 -52.58
C ASP A 149 28.15 -7.54 -52.46
N ALA A 150 27.52 -7.74 -51.33
CA ALA A 150 26.55 -8.82 -51.07
C ALA A 150 25.10 -8.32 -51.08
N ALA A 151 24.82 -7.07 -51.41
CA ALA A 151 23.50 -6.44 -51.31
C ALA A 151 22.38 -7.12 -52.14
N ASP A 152 22.73 -7.97 -53.11
CA ASP A 152 21.79 -8.77 -53.90
C ASP A 152 21.34 -10.08 -53.22
N GLN A 153 21.96 -10.46 -52.10
CA GLN A 153 21.65 -11.69 -51.37
C GLN A 153 20.48 -11.47 -50.40
N ALA A 154 19.49 -12.37 -50.46
CA ALA A 154 18.27 -12.23 -49.69
C ALA A 154 18.28 -13.03 -48.35
N GLU A 155 18.97 -14.15 -48.35
CA GLU A 155 18.98 -15.04 -47.16
C GLU A 155 20.14 -14.67 -46.24
N SER A 156 19.96 -14.88 -44.93
CA SER A 156 21.00 -14.60 -43.91
C SER A 156 22.24 -15.48 -44.04
N THR A 157 22.19 -16.51 -44.88
CA THR A 157 23.33 -17.37 -45.23
C THR A 157 23.28 -17.63 -46.71
N PHE A 158 24.44 -17.43 -47.38
CA PHE A 158 24.61 -17.76 -48.80
C PHE A 158 25.99 -18.29 -49.08
N GLU A 159 26.16 -18.97 -50.23
CA GLU A 159 27.43 -19.41 -50.74
C GLU A 159 27.76 -18.67 -52.01
N LYS A 160 29.02 -18.26 -52.17
CA LYS A 160 29.52 -17.60 -53.37
C LYS A 160 30.97 -17.99 -53.66
N ALA A 161 31.24 -18.35 -54.90
CA ALA A 161 32.61 -18.54 -55.36
C ALA A 161 33.30 -17.17 -55.45
N LEU A 162 34.55 -17.10 -55.03
CA LEU A 162 35.34 -15.86 -54.99
C LEU A 162 35.96 -15.62 -56.35
N ASP A 163 35.36 -14.73 -57.15
CA ASP A 163 35.81 -14.34 -58.50
C ASP A 163 36.51 -12.98 -58.53
N GLU A 164 36.38 -12.22 -57.44
CA GLU A 164 36.97 -10.90 -57.22
C GLU A 164 37.08 -10.60 -55.73
N SER A 165 37.86 -9.60 -55.35
CA SER A 165 37.86 -9.15 -53.95
C SER A 165 36.49 -8.62 -53.57
N ILE A 166 36.00 -9.05 -52.42
CA ILE A 166 34.65 -8.76 -51.96
C ILE A 166 34.67 -8.06 -50.58
N THR A 167 33.83 -7.04 -50.45
CA THR A 167 33.48 -6.48 -49.16
C THR A 167 32.07 -6.90 -48.78
N VAL A 168 31.86 -7.47 -47.61
CA VAL A 168 30.54 -7.89 -47.13
C VAL A 168 30.15 -7.15 -45.87
N GLY A 169 28.96 -6.61 -45.86
CA GLY A 169 28.33 -5.99 -44.71
C GLY A 169 26.91 -6.57 -44.50
N ALA A 170 26.37 -6.41 -43.32
CA ALA A 170 25.00 -6.81 -43.00
C ALA A 170 24.28 -5.75 -42.16
N ALA A 171 23.01 -5.56 -42.43
CA ALA A 171 22.11 -4.74 -41.64
C ALA A 171 21.16 -5.61 -40.84
N PHE A 172 20.91 -5.19 -39.61
CA PHE A 172 20.01 -5.88 -38.68
C PHE A 172 18.93 -4.91 -38.20
N LYS A 173 17.67 -5.37 -38.14
CA LYS A 173 16.52 -4.58 -37.70
C LYS A 173 16.05 -5.00 -36.33
N ALA A 174 15.75 -4.02 -35.46
CA ALA A 174 15.19 -4.27 -34.14
C ALA A 174 13.81 -4.92 -34.23
N ARG A 175 13.57 -5.93 -33.39
CA ARG A 175 12.25 -6.51 -33.18
C ARG A 175 11.43 -5.67 -32.22
N TYR A 176 10.15 -5.56 -32.49
CA TYR A 176 9.21 -4.82 -31.66
C TYR A 176 8.08 -5.71 -31.20
N ALA A 177 7.68 -5.54 -29.97
CA ALA A 177 6.56 -6.23 -29.36
C ALA A 177 5.51 -5.24 -28.85
N LYS A 178 4.25 -5.62 -28.97
CA LYS A 178 3.11 -4.82 -28.53
C LYS A 178 2.93 -4.95 -27.02
N VAL A 179 2.94 -3.82 -26.28
CA VAL A 179 2.63 -3.77 -24.85
C VAL A 179 1.18 -3.34 -24.64
N SER A 180 0.32 -4.27 -24.27
CA SER A 180 -1.08 -4.04 -23.96
C SER A 180 -1.26 -3.81 -22.47
N ILE A 181 -1.97 -2.73 -22.09
CA ILE A 181 -2.26 -2.36 -20.70
C ILE A 181 -3.76 -2.45 -20.49
N ALA A 182 -4.20 -3.41 -19.68
CA ALA A 182 -5.63 -3.63 -19.47
C ALA A 182 -6.27 -2.50 -18.64
N THR A 183 -7.47 -2.11 -19.03
CA THR A 183 -8.33 -1.26 -18.18
C THR A 183 -8.73 -2.04 -16.94
N VAL A 184 -8.55 -1.48 -15.77
CA VAL A 184 -8.80 -2.13 -14.48
C VAL A 184 -9.76 -1.31 -13.63
N LYS A 185 -10.51 -1.97 -12.73
CA LYS A 185 -11.39 -1.31 -11.75
C LYS A 185 -10.63 -1.11 -10.44
N ASN A 186 -11.00 -0.06 -9.70
CA ASN A 186 -10.47 0.24 -8.36
C ASN A 186 -8.97 0.57 -8.29
N GLY A 187 -8.42 1.03 -9.40
CA GLY A 187 -7.04 1.45 -9.50
C GLY A 187 -6.65 1.74 -10.94
N THR A 188 -5.37 1.97 -11.18
CA THR A 188 -4.78 2.18 -12.51
C THR A 188 -3.46 1.44 -12.62
N VAL A 189 -3.08 1.12 -13.85
CA VAL A 189 -1.76 0.59 -14.18
C VAL A 189 -1.07 1.59 -15.10
N THR A 190 0.16 1.94 -14.78
CA THR A 190 1.03 2.74 -15.65
C THR A 190 2.26 1.92 -16.01
N VAL A 191 2.74 2.09 -17.23
CA VAL A 191 3.94 1.44 -17.72
C VAL A 191 4.87 2.53 -18.28
N THR A 192 6.13 2.46 -17.91
CA THR A 192 7.19 3.34 -18.41
C THR A 192 8.41 2.51 -18.79
N THR A 193 9.26 3.02 -19.63
CA THR A 193 10.62 2.52 -19.81
C THR A 193 11.48 2.82 -18.58
N ALA A 194 12.65 2.23 -18.46
CA ALA A 194 13.55 2.44 -17.32
C ALA A 194 14.00 3.91 -17.17
N ASP A 195 14.12 4.65 -18.28
CA ASP A 195 14.40 6.09 -18.34
C ASP A 195 13.17 6.98 -18.05
N GLY A 196 12.00 6.35 -17.74
CA GLY A 196 10.79 7.06 -17.36
C GLY A 196 9.85 7.47 -18.49
N LYS A 197 10.14 7.14 -19.74
CA LYS A 197 9.25 7.43 -20.88
C LYS A 197 7.98 6.59 -20.79
N LYS A 198 6.82 7.24 -20.84
CA LYS A 198 5.51 6.57 -20.74
C LYS A 198 5.25 5.68 -21.94
N ILE A 199 4.76 4.47 -21.69
CA ILE A 199 4.27 3.53 -22.69
C ILE A 199 2.74 3.55 -22.67
N SER A 200 2.14 3.78 -23.83
CA SER A 200 0.70 3.79 -24.02
C SER A 200 0.16 2.37 -24.28
N ASN A 201 -1.13 2.14 -24.00
CA ASN A 201 -1.75 0.85 -24.29
C ASN A 201 -1.66 0.53 -25.80
N GLY A 202 -1.11 -0.64 -26.13
CA GLY A 202 -0.97 -1.12 -27.49
C GLY A 202 0.24 -0.57 -28.25
N GLN A 203 1.12 0.17 -27.59
CA GLN A 203 2.35 0.71 -28.18
C GLN A 203 3.32 -0.42 -28.50
N LEU A 204 3.98 -0.31 -29.65
CA LEU A 204 5.12 -1.14 -30.02
C LEU A 204 6.35 -0.64 -29.25
N VAL A 205 7.04 -1.55 -28.62
CA VAL A 205 8.26 -1.32 -27.85
C VAL A 205 9.30 -2.30 -28.33
N GLN A 206 10.52 -1.85 -28.52
CA GLN A 206 11.64 -2.69 -28.93
C GLN A 206 11.82 -3.84 -27.93
N GLU A 207 11.99 -5.05 -28.43
CA GLU A 207 12.36 -6.20 -27.61
C GLU A 207 13.71 -5.94 -26.93
N GLY A 208 13.90 -6.48 -25.72
CA GLY A 208 15.03 -6.16 -24.86
C GLY A 208 14.82 -4.93 -23.97
N THR A 209 13.79 -4.10 -24.23
CA THR A 209 13.53 -2.90 -23.41
C THR A 209 13.03 -3.30 -22.04
N ASP A 210 13.67 -2.79 -20.99
CA ASP A 210 13.20 -2.88 -19.61
C ASP A 210 12.07 -1.90 -19.36
N ILE A 211 10.95 -2.40 -18.87
CA ILE A 211 9.77 -1.61 -18.52
C ILE A 211 9.45 -1.69 -17.03
N ILE A 212 8.96 -0.59 -16.48
CA ILE A 212 8.50 -0.47 -15.10
C ILE A 212 6.99 -0.37 -15.11
N CYS A 213 6.33 -1.40 -14.57
CA CYS A 213 4.89 -1.45 -14.42
C CYS A 213 4.52 -1.04 -12.99
N LYS A 214 3.67 -0.01 -12.82
CA LYS A 214 3.23 0.48 -11.53
C LYS A 214 1.72 0.34 -11.39
N ALA A 215 1.29 -0.43 -10.39
CA ALA A 215 -0.11 -0.53 -9.97
C ALA A 215 -0.41 0.54 -8.94
N ILE A 216 -1.39 1.38 -9.21
CA ILE A 216 -1.81 2.50 -8.34
C ILE A 216 -3.23 2.20 -7.86
N PRO A 217 -3.40 1.69 -6.63
CA PRO A 217 -4.72 1.44 -6.07
C PRO A 217 -5.52 2.75 -5.93
N ALA A 218 -6.80 2.70 -6.22
CA ALA A 218 -7.72 3.78 -5.88
C ALA A 218 -7.84 3.93 -4.36
N LYS A 219 -8.41 5.05 -3.92
CA LYS A 219 -8.65 5.30 -2.50
C LYS A 219 -9.43 4.15 -1.87
N HIS A 220 -8.99 3.69 -0.70
CA HIS A 220 -9.57 2.57 0.05
C HIS A 220 -9.44 1.19 -0.64
N CYS A 221 -8.52 1.05 -1.57
CA CYS A 221 -8.20 -0.20 -2.24
C CYS A 221 -6.74 -0.59 -2.05
N ASP A 222 -6.45 -1.86 -2.24
CA ASP A 222 -5.10 -2.42 -2.30
C ASP A 222 -4.92 -3.21 -3.59
N LEU A 223 -3.69 -3.33 -4.05
CA LEU A 223 -3.34 -4.29 -5.07
C LEU A 223 -3.64 -5.71 -4.53
N SER A 224 -4.43 -6.48 -5.29
CA SER A 224 -4.72 -7.88 -4.96
C SER A 224 -3.72 -8.82 -5.62
N ALA A 225 -3.47 -8.61 -6.90
CA ALA A 225 -2.52 -9.40 -7.68
C ALA A 225 -2.19 -8.71 -8.99
N TRP A 226 -1.03 -9.01 -9.53
CA TRP A 226 -0.69 -8.79 -10.92
C TRP A 226 -1.24 -9.93 -11.78
N GLY A 227 -1.53 -9.63 -13.04
CA GLY A 227 -2.01 -10.58 -14.05
C GLY A 227 -1.33 -10.37 -15.40
N GLY A 228 -1.67 -11.21 -16.38
CA GLY A 228 -0.97 -11.22 -17.65
C GLY A 228 0.49 -11.61 -17.48
N ASP A 229 1.40 -10.94 -18.19
CA ASP A 229 2.84 -11.22 -18.12
C ASP A 229 3.49 -10.76 -16.81
N ALA A 230 2.81 -9.95 -16.02
CA ALA A 230 3.22 -9.60 -14.66
C ALA A 230 2.74 -10.60 -13.58
N LYS A 231 2.01 -11.68 -13.95
CA LYS A 231 1.47 -12.66 -13.01
C LYS A 231 2.56 -13.24 -12.10
N GLY A 232 2.25 -13.37 -10.81
CA GLY A 232 3.17 -13.90 -9.80
C GLY A 232 4.18 -12.89 -9.25
N LYS A 233 4.27 -11.69 -9.82
CA LYS A 233 5.10 -10.61 -9.26
C LYS A 233 4.45 -10.02 -8.00
N THR A 234 5.27 -9.51 -7.10
CA THR A 234 4.83 -8.92 -5.82
C THR A 234 5.18 -7.42 -5.76
N GLY A 235 4.49 -6.69 -4.88
CA GLY A 235 4.64 -5.24 -4.76
C GLY A 235 3.86 -4.45 -5.79
N THR A 236 3.76 -3.15 -5.58
CA THR A 236 3.01 -2.23 -6.45
C THR A 236 3.82 -1.74 -7.66
N THR A 237 5.10 -2.03 -7.70
CA THR A 237 6.00 -1.70 -8.81
C THR A 237 6.77 -2.95 -9.18
N VAL A 238 6.77 -3.30 -10.46
CA VAL A 238 7.49 -4.46 -11.00
C VAL A 238 8.26 -4.08 -12.25
N LYS A 239 9.41 -4.71 -12.42
CA LYS A 239 10.26 -4.55 -13.59
C LYS A 239 10.12 -5.81 -14.45
N LEU A 240 9.95 -5.62 -15.76
CA LEU A 240 9.85 -6.66 -16.78
C LEU A 240 10.68 -6.26 -17.98
N THR A 241 11.18 -7.23 -18.74
CA THR A 241 11.83 -7.00 -20.04
C THR A 241 10.85 -7.41 -21.15
N VAL A 242 10.73 -6.59 -22.16
CA VAL A 242 9.87 -6.86 -23.33
C VAL A 242 10.57 -7.88 -24.22
N THR A 243 10.05 -9.10 -24.31
CA THR A 243 10.62 -10.18 -25.15
C THR A 243 9.64 -10.72 -26.18
N LYS A 244 8.38 -10.29 -26.11
CA LYS A 244 7.25 -10.68 -26.98
C LYS A 244 6.08 -9.74 -26.71
N ASN A 245 4.99 -9.90 -27.46
CA ASN A 245 3.74 -9.21 -27.15
C ASN A 245 3.32 -9.45 -25.70
N MET A 246 3.14 -8.37 -24.93
CA MET A 246 2.85 -8.42 -23.51
C MET A 246 1.45 -7.90 -23.21
N ASN A 247 0.84 -8.46 -22.18
CA ASN A 247 -0.42 -7.99 -21.62
C ASN A 247 -0.23 -7.72 -20.12
N ILE A 248 -0.22 -6.46 -19.73
CA ILE A 248 -0.05 -6.03 -18.34
C ILE A 248 -1.40 -5.70 -17.74
N ARG A 249 -1.73 -6.39 -16.64
CA ARG A 249 -2.95 -6.13 -15.87
C ARG A 249 -2.70 -6.25 -14.38
N ALA A 250 -3.56 -5.60 -13.60
CA ALA A 250 -3.59 -5.71 -12.15
C ALA A 250 -5.02 -5.88 -11.65
N ALA A 251 -5.20 -6.57 -10.55
CA ALA A 251 -6.47 -6.66 -9.84
C ALA A 251 -6.37 -5.92 -8.51
N PHE A 252 -7.40 -5.14 -8.18
CA PHE A 252 -7.47 -4.39 -6.93
C PHE A 252 -8.67 -4.85 -6.12
N LYS A 253 -8.53 -4.86 -4.79
CA LYS A 253 -9.59 -5.22 -3.84
C LYS A 253 -9.83 -4.08 -2.87
N PHE A 254 -11.08 -3.93 -2.43
CA PHE A 254 -11.41 -2.99 -1.36
C PHE A 254 -10.78 -3.40 -0.04
N ARG A 255 -10.33 -2.41 0.74
CA ARG A 255 -10.03 -2.60 2.16
C ARG A 255 -11.32 -2.60 2.96
N TYR A 256 -11.39 -3.50 3.93
CA TYR A 256 -12.54 -3.63 4.80
C TYR A 256 -12.13 -3.34 6.25
N VAL A 257 -13.04 -2.70 6.97
CA VAL A 257 -12.91 -2.44 8.40
C VAL A 257 -14.09 -3.03 9.17
N LYS A 258 -13.84 -3.58 10.36
CA LYS A 258 -14.86 -4.17 11.22
C LYS A 258 -15.55 -3.11 12.06
N VAL A 259 -16.87 -3.20 12.18
CA VAL A 259 -17.71 -2.32 13.00
C VAL A 259 -18.26 -3.13 14.18
N ALA A 260 -17.68 -2.95 15.36
CA ALA A 260 -18.17 -3.54 16.62
C ALA A 260 -19.15 -2.58 17.29
N ILE A 261 -20.32 -3.09 17.66
CA ILE A 261 -21.36 -2.35 18.38
C ILE A 261 -21.42 -2.89 19.81
N GLY A 262 -21.15 -2.02 20.78
CA GLY A 262 -21.20 -2.40 22.19
C GLY A 262 -22.62 -2.73 22.67
N LYS A 263 -22.71 -3.61 23.64
CA LYS A 263 -23.96 -3.84 24.36
C LYS A 263 -24.42 -2.54 25.01
N THR A 264 -25.69 -2.23 24.92
CA THR A 264 -26.30 -1.04 25.52
C THR A 264 -27.40 -1.43 26.47
N GLU A 265 -27.43 -0.76 27.61
CA GLU A 265 -28.53 -0.82 28.56
C GLU A 265 -29.34 0.48 28.45
N ASN A 266 -30.66 0.39 28.65
CA ASN A 266 -31.56 1.54 28.63
C ASN A 266 -31.64 2.28 27.29
N GLY A 267 -31.40 1.56 26.20
CA GLY A 267 -31.49 2.07 24.83
C GLY A 267 -30.89 1.12 23.81
N SER A 268 -30.89 1.54 22.57
CA SER A 268 -30.36 0.77 21.45
C SER A 268 -29.52 1.64 20.52
N ILE A 269 -28.59 1.01 19.81
CA ILE A 269 -27.80 1.61 18.73
C ILE A 269 -28.24 0.96 17.43
N THR A 270 -28.50 1.77 16.43
CA THR A 270 -28.67 1.33 15.04
C THR A 270 -27.63 2.01 14.18
N ILE A 271 -26.96 1.25 13.32
CA ILE A 271 -25.98 1.75 12.38
C ILE A 271 -26.45 1.41 10.98
N LYS A 272 -26.43 2.40 10.10
CA LYS A 272 -26.74 2.26 8.66
C LYS A 272 -25.65 2.91 7.82
N THR A 273 -25.45 2.44 6.61
CA THR A 273 -24.67 3.16 5.61
C THR A 273 -25.46 4.39 5.12
N ALA A 274 -24.81 5.26 4.35
CA ALA A 274 -25.48 6.43 3.78
C ALA A 274 -26.65 6.04 2.86
N GLU A 275 -26.56 4.88 2.20
CA GLU A 275 -27.60 4.30 1.34
C GLU A 275 -28.70 3.57 2.13
N GLY A 276 -28.64 3.61 3.46
CA GLY A 276 -29.66 3.05 4.34
C GLY A 276 -29.50 1.57 4.71
N LYS A 277 -28.44 0.87 4.24
CA LYS A 277 -28.17 -0.54 4.57
C LYS A 277 -27.79 -0.67 6.05
N THR A 278 -28.45 -1.58 6.76
CA THR A 278 -28.15 -1.84 8.18
C THR A 278 -26.81 -2.56 8.35
N VAL A 279 -25.98 -2.04 9.25
CA VAL A 279 -24.68 -2.62 9.63
C VAL A 279 -24.85 -3.34 10.97
N LYS A 280 -24.72 -4.67 10.95
CA LYS A 280 -24.81 -5.53 12.14
C LYS A 280 -23.51 -5.46 12.96
N ASN A 281 -23.59 -5.85 14.25
CA ASN A 281 -22.40 -5.97 15.10
C ASN A 281 -21.39 -6.96 14.49
N GLY A 282 -20.13 -6.55 14.39
CA GLY A 282 -19.05 -7.35 13.81
C GLY A 282 -19.00 -7.35 12.28
N ALA A 283 -19.93 -6.67 11.61
CA ALA A 283 -19.92 -6.59 10.15
C ALA A 283 -18.69 -5.85 9.62
N SER A 284 -18.20 -6.29 8.47
CA SER A 284 -17.17 -5.59 7.70
C SER A 284 -17.82 -4.65 6.70
N VAL A 285 -17.31 -3.42 6.63
CA VAL A 285 -17.69 -2.41 5.63
C VAL A 285 -16.45 -1.96 4.87
N ILE A 286 -16.63 -1.47 3.65
CA ILE A 286 -15.51 -0.89 2.89
C ILE A 286 -14.95 0.30 3.68
N GLU A 287 -13.62 0.39 3.78
CA GLU A 287 -12.96 1.54 4.38
C GLU A 287 -13.44 2.85 3.72
N GLY A 288 -13.65 3.89 4.53
CA GLY A 288 -14.20 5.16 4.07
C GLY A 288 -15.73 5.21 4.01
N THR A 289 -16.44 4.07 4.19
CA THR A 289 -17.92 4.06 4.22
C THR A 289 -18.44 5.02 5.29
N VAL A 290 -19.33 5.93 4.92
CA VAL A 290 -20.00 6.83 5.85
C VAL A 290 -21.10 6.08 6.58
N LEU A 291 -20.98 5.97 7.90
CA LEU A 291 -21.93 5.34 8.79
C LEU A 291 -22.80 6.39 9.48
N ILE A 292 -24.11 6.16 9.51
CA ILE A 292 -25.09 6.92 10.28
C ILE A 292 -25.39 6.11 11.55
N CYS A 293 -24.84 6.58 12.67
CA CYS A 293 -25.05 5.97 13.97
C CYS A 293 -26.21 6.65 14.70
N THR A 294 -27.27 5.92 14.99
CA THR A 294 -28.46 6.44 15.68
C THR A 294 -28.63 5.76 17.03
N ALA A 295 -28.76 6.56 18.09
CA ALA A 295 -29.03 6.11 19.44
C ALA A 295 -30.50 6.36 19.79
N LYS A 296 -31.26 5.30 20.12
CA LYS A 296 -32.63 5.38 20.60
C LYS A 296 -32.68 5.00 22.08
N ALA A 297 -32.95 5.96 22.95
CA ALA A 297 -33.09 5.71 24.36
C ALA A 297 -34.41 4.95 24.68
N ALA A 298 -34.37 4.06 25.67
CA ALA A 298 -35.57 3.44 26.24
C ALA A 298 -36.43 4.49 26.94
N ASN A 299 -37.66 4.08 27.33
CA ASN A 299 -38.56 4.95 28.07
C ASN A 299 -37.89 5.45 29.36
N ASN A 300 -38.10 6.72 29.67
CA ASN A 300 -37.50 7.43 30.79
C ASN A 300 -35.96 7.54 30.78
N CYS A 301 -35.33 7.30 29.63
CA CYS A 301 -33.91 7.47 29.42
C CYS A 301 -33.61 8.51 28.33
N LYS A 302 -32.40 9.02 28.33
CA LYS A 302 -31.83 9.87 27.26
C LYS A 302 -30.44 9.40 26.94
N LEU A 303 -29.97 9.74 25.73
CA LEU A 303 -28.55 9.53 25.41
C LEU A 303 -27.71 10.42 26.33
N GLY A 304 -26.78 9.81 27.05
CA GLY A 304 -25.75 10.52 27.80
C GLY A 304 -24.61 10.93 26.90
N SER A 305 -24.00 9.96 26.21
CA SER A 305 -22.92 10.21 25.25
C SER A 305 -22.65 8.98 24.40
N TRP A 306 -22.14 9.20 23.22
CA TRP A 306 -21.41 8.19 22.45
C TRP A 306 -20.00 8.03 23.04
N THR A 307 -19.47 6.81 22.97
CA THR A 307 -18.12 6.46 23.41
C THR A 307 -17.49 5.44 22.45
N GLY A 308 -16.19 5.20 22.59
CA GLY A 308 -15.44 4.33 21.68
C GLY A 308 -14.69 5.15 20.64
N CYS A 309 -14.93 4.89 19.36
CA CYS A 309 -14.18 5.54 18.27
C CYS A 309 -14.51 7.03 18.07
N PHE A 310 -15.60 7.52 18.64
CA PHE A 310 -15.94 8.96 18.67
C PHE A 310 -16.71 9.34 19.93
N LYS A 311 -16.76 10.63 20.22
CA LYS A 311 -17.52 11.22 21.33
C LYS A 311 -18.55 12.19 20.77
N SER A 312 -19.81 12.09 21.22
CA SER A 312 -20.90 13.00 20.85
C SER A 312 -22.05 12.88 21.84
N THR A 313 -22.91 13.89 21.90
CA THR A 313 -24.18 13.88 22.64
C THR A 313 -25.39 13.93 21.70
N LYS A 314 -25.18 14.08 20.39
CA LYS A 314 -26.24 14.05 19.38
C LYS A 314 -26.78 12.63 19.22
N THR A 315 -28.09 12.48 19.11
CA THR A 315 -28.75 11.18 18.95
C THR A 315 -28.45 10.50 17.60
N SER A 316 -28.03 11.27 16.62
CA SER A 316 -27.57 10.76 15.33
C SER A 316 -26.25 11.42 14.96
N VAL A 317 -25.27 10.61 14.49
CA VAL A 317 -23.93 11.06 14.11
C VAL A 317 -23.53 10.36 12.82
N LYS A 318 -22.94 11.12 11.89
CA LYS A 318 -22.27 10.58 10.70
C LYS A 318 -20.77 10.44 10.99
N VAL A 319 -20.19 9.28 10.67
CA VAL A 319 -18.77 9.01 10.87
C VAL A 319 -18.24 8.11 9.75
N ALA A 320 -17.06 8.42 9.21
CA ALA A 320 -16.42 7.58 8.22
C ALA A 320 -15.67 6.40 8.88
N ALA A 321 -15.83 5.21 8.33
CA ALA A 321 -15.21 3.98 8.82
C ALA A 321 -13.80 3.82 8.23
N ASN A 322 -12.83 4.62 8.69
CA ASN A 322 -11.45 4.62 8.18
C ASN A 322 -10.53 3.58 8.84
N LYS A 323 -11.01 2.91 9.89
CA LYS A 323 -10.31 1.85 10.62
C LYS A 323 -11.34 1.01 11.38
N ASN A 324 -10.92 -0.11 11.96
CA ASN A 324 -11.79 -0.90 12.83
C ASN A 324 -12.41 -0.01 13.90
N MET A 325 -13.73 -0.08 14.03
CA MET A 325 -14.52 0.80 14.90
C MET A 325 -15.12 0.01 16.08
N LYS A 326 -15.10 0.61 17.26
CA LYS A 326 -15.90 0.18 18.41
C LYS A 326 -16.83 1.31 18.78
N ILE A 327 -18.14 1.14 18.56
CA ILE A 327 -19.16 2.17 18.74
C ILE A 327 -20.00 1.78 19.96
N ASN A 328 -20.01 2.63 20.96
CA ASN A 328 -20.79 2.45 22.19
C ASN A 328 -21.66 3.70 22.44
N ALA A 329 -22.77 3.51 23.11
CA ALA A 329 -23.58 4.61 23.62
C ALA A 329 -23.93 4.36 25.09
N ARG A 330 -23.81 5.40 25.88
CA ARG A 330 -24.25 5.39 27.27
C ARG A 330 -25.60 6.11 27.37
N PHE A 331 -26.60 5.41 27.84
CA PHE A 331 -27.92 6.01 28.13
C PHE A 331 -28.01 6.28 29.63
N VAL A 332 -28.63 7.39 29.97
CA VAL A 332 -28.85 7.82 31.37
C VAL A 332 -30.35 8.04 31.56
N ALA A 333 -30.82 7.78 32.74
CA ALA A 333 -32.21 8.05 33.07
C ALA A 333 -32.56 9.52 32.82
N LYS A 334 -33.69 9.79 32.19
CA LYS A 334 -34.32 11.10 32.31
C LYS A 334 -34.74 11.26 33.75
N ILE A 335 -34.14 12.23 34.43
CA ILE A 335 -34.66 12.64 35.74
C ILE A 335 -35.91 13.48 35.44
N PRO A 336 -37.11 12.99 35.72
CA PRO A 336 -38.28 13.85 35.60
C PRO A 336 -38.05 15.05 36.53
N ALA A 337 -38.44 16.23 36.14
CA ALA A 337 -38.63 17.33 37.06
C ALA A 337 -39.71 16.88 38.05
N GLN A 338 -39.27 16.38 39.20
CA GLN A 338 -40.24 15.94 40.22
C GLN A 338 -40.78 17.18 40.91
N ASN A 339 -42.01 17.46 40.60
CA ASN A 339 -42.79 18.57 41.12
C ASN A 339 -43.47 18.23 42.45
N THR A 340 -43.01 17.29 43.21
CA THR A 340 -43.55 16.95 44.54
C THR A 340 -42.59 17.41 45.62
N ALA A 341 -43.12 18.24 46.53
CA ALA A 341 -42.32 18.73 47.66
C ALA A 341 -42.12 17.65 48.76
N GLY A 342 -42.87 16.55 48.68
CA GLY A 342 -42.90 15.46 49.65
C GLY A 342 -41.51 15.10 50.23
N ILE A 343 -41.01 13.96 49.81
CA ILE A 343 -39.68 13.47 50.23
C ILE A 343 -38.51 14.41 49.89
N ASN A 344 -38.68 15.28 48.92
CA ASN A 344 -37.64 16.24 48.50
C ASN A 344 -37.60 17.51 49.41
N LYS A 345 -38.59 17.72 50.24
CA LYS A 345 -38.55 18.80 51.22
C LYS A 345 -37.42 18.54 52.20
N ASN A 346 -36.46 19.46 52.27
CA ASN A 346 -35.26 19.33 53.11
C ASN A 346 -34.36 18.12 52.82
N ILE A 347 -34.41 17.55 51.62
CA ILE A 347 -33.48 16.47 51.29
C ILE A 347 -32.07 17.04 51.25
N HIS A 348 -31.13 16.41 51.94
CA HIS A 348 -29.72 16.72 51.86
C HIS A 348 -28.88 15.53 52.30
N ALA A 349 -27.63 15.53 51.82
CA ALA A 349 -26.63 14.55 52.22
C ALA A 349 -25.41 15.26 52.78
N VAL A 350 -24.95 14.79 53.91
CA VAL A 350 -23.73 15.27 54.58
C VAL A 350 -22.71 14.13 54.61
N VAL A 351 -21.51 14.42 54.11
CA VAL A 351 -20.36 13.51 54.17
C VAL A 351 -19.51 13.93 55.37
N SER A 352 -19.27 12.99 56.29
CA SER A 352 -18.42 13.19 57.45
C SER A 352 -17.54 11.96 57.61
N GLY A 353 -16.24 12.11 57.38
CA GLY A 353 -15.31 11.01 57.29
C GLY A 353 -15.81 9.98 56.27
N ASN A 354 -15.83 8.71 56.65
CA ASN A 354 -16.24 7.59 55.79
C ASN A 354 -17.76 7.31 55.85
N LYS A 355 -18.57 8.29 56.26
CA LYS A 355 -20.03 8.12 56.42
C LYS A 355 -20.78 9.18 55.62
N VAL A 356 -21.89 8.78 55.03
CA VAL A 356 -22.86 9.66 54.39
C VAL A 356 -24.17 9.61 55.18
N THR A 357 -24.59 10.73 55.74
CA THR A 357 -25.88 10.89 56.36
C THR A 357 -26.83 11.57 55.42
N VAL A 358 -27.95 10.94 55.11
CA VAL A 358 -29.00 11.49 54.25
C VAL A 358 -30.23 11.77 55.11
N VAL A 359 -30.79 12.96 54.93
CA VAL A 359 -32.03 13.42 55.56
C VAL A 359 -33.02 13.78 54.46
N TRP A 360 -34.32 13.56 54.70
CA TRP A 360 -35.38 13.88 53.73
C TRP A 360 -36.66 14.35 54.43
N GLY A 361 -37.59 14.86 53.65
CA GLY A 361 -38.88 15.32 54.16
C GLY A 361 -39.82 14.15 54.48
N LYS A 362 -40.58 14.28 55.56
CA LYS A 362 -41.66 13.34 55.92
C LYS A 362 -42.68 13.25 54.80
N VAL A 363 -43.06 12.04 54.42
CA VAL A 363 -44.11 11.76 53.45
C VAL A 363 -45.36 11.30 54.20
N ASN A 364 -46.47 12.03 54.03
CA ASN A 364 -47.74 11.65 54.65
C ASN A 364 -48.21 10.29 54.13
N LYS A 365 -48.73 9.47 55.06
CA LYS A 365 -49.20 8.11 54.81
C LYS A 365 -48.09 7.12 54.37
N ALA A 366 -46.81 7.43 54.53
CA ALA A 366 -45.75 6.46 54.36
C ALA A 366 -45.67 5.55 55.57
N ASP A 367 -45.45 4.25 55.33
CA ASP A 367 -45.17 3.26 56.39
C ASP A 367 -43.67 3.07 56.59
N GLY A 368 -42.86 3.63 55.69
CA GLY A 368 -41.41 3.61 55.79
C GLY A 368 -40.73 4.06 54.52
N TYR A 369 -39.41 3.89 54.51
CA TYR A 369 -38.56 4.32 53.39
C TYR A 369 -37.54 3.27 53.05
N ASP A 370 -37.31 3.09 51.75
CA ASP A 370 -36.25 2.26 51.19
C ASP A 370 -35.16 3.15 50.60
N ILE A 371 -33.93 2.91 50.99
CA ILE A 371 -32.75 3.65 50.59
C ILE A 371 -31.98 2.81 49.60
N TYR A 372 -31.86 3.33 48.36
CA TYR A 372 -31.10 2.72 47.31
C TYR A 372 -29.82 3.51 47.08
N ALA A 373 -28.69 2.81 47.06
CA ALA A 373 -27.41 3.44 46.70
C ALA A 373 -26.57 2.52 45.82
N GLN A 374 -25.71 3.15 45.00
CA GLN A 374 -24.78 2.48 44.13
C GLN A 374 -23.65 3.44 43.72
N GLU A 375 -22.55 2.92 43.22
CA GLU A 375 -21.52 3.75 42.54
C GLU A 375 -22.15 4.53 41.38
N CYS A 376 -21.73 5.77 41.15
CA CYS A 376 -22.42 6.67 40.18
C CYS A 376 -22.56 6.08 38.79
N TYR A 377 -21.60 5.30 38.33
CA TYR A 377 -21.56 4.74 36.96
C TYR A 377 -22.16 3.32 36.86
N VAL A 378 -22.56 2.73 37.98
CA VAL A 378 -23.18 1.39 38.03
C VAL A 378 -24.69 1.56 38.09
N ASN A 379 -25.46 0.80 37.31
CA ASN A 379 -26.91 0.86 37.36
C ASN A 379 -27.46 0.27 38.68
N PHE A 380 -28.63 0.76 39.14
CA PHE A 380 -29.33 0.11 40.22
C PHE A 380 -29.75 -1.30 39.83
N ASN A 381 -29.54 -2.24 40.72
CA ASN A 381 -29.88 -3.66 40.59
C ASN A 381 -30.53 -4.16 41.90
N SER A 382 -30.75 -5.46 42.04
CA SER A 382 -31.33 -6.06 43.23
C SER A 382 -30.54 -5.79 44.53
N LYS A 383 -29.21 -5.63 44.42
CA LYS A 383 -28.32 -5.34 45.57
C LYS A 383 -28.25 -3.84 45.92
N SER A 384 -28.90 -2.96 45.16
CA SER A 384 -28.85 -1.51 45.39
C SER A 384 -29.74 -1.04 46.53
N LEU A 385 -30.68 -1.83 47.01
CA LEU A 385 -31.44 -1.56 48.24
C LEU A 385 -30.51 -1.81 49.42
N ILE A 386 -29.96 -0.75 50.00
CA ILE A 386 -28.98 -0.84 51.09
C ILE A 386 -29.59 -0.78 52.50
N LYS A 387 -30.76 -0.18 52.60
CA LYS A 387 -31.47 -0.09 53.90
C LYS A 387 -32.96 0.16 53.72
N SER A 388 -33.76 -0.41 54.58
CA SER A 388 -35.16 -0.08 54.78
C SER A 388 -35.36 0.43 56.19
N VAL A 389 -36.12 1.52 56.34
CA VAL A 389 -36.51 2.07 57.65
C VAL A 389 -38.02 2.12 57.74
N LYS A 390 -38.57 1.74 58.88
CA LYS A 390 -40.03 1.71 59.18
C LYS A 390 -40.44 3.04 59.82
N GLY A 391 -41.65 3.47 59.53
CA GLY A 391 -42.31 4.64 60.16
C GLY A 391 -42.15 5.91 59.30
N ALA A 392 -43.22 6.68 59.19
CA ALA A 392 -43.23 7.94 58.41
C ALA A 392 -42.26 9.01 58.96
N SER A 393 -41.91 8.94 60.21
CA SER A 393 -41.02 9.89 60.90
C SER A 393 -39.53 9.48 60.81
N ALA A 394 -39.22 8.31 60.26
CA ALA A 394 -37.85 7.85 60.03
C ALA A 394 -37.25 8.50 58.80
N THR A 395 -36.90 9.79 58.91
CA THR A 395 -36.49 10.63 57.78
C THR A 395 -34.96 10.85 57.70
N ARG A 396 -34.20 9.93 58.31
CA ARG A 396 -32.72 10.00 58.37
C ARG A 396 -32.09 8.63 58.28
N VAL A 397 -30.98 8.53 57.57
CA VAL A 397 -30.15 7.34 57.55
C VAL A 397 -28.68 7.71 57.43
N THR A 398 -27.82 6.95 58.09
CA THR A 398 -26.36 7.03 57.91
C THR A 398 -25.87 5.73 57.31
N ILE A 399 -25.05 5.82 56.31
CA ILE A 399 -24.43 4.70 55.58
C ILE A 399 -22.91 4.85 55.58
N SER A 400 -22.17 3.74 55.69
CA SER A 400 -20.70 3.70 55.68
C SER A 400 -20.14 2.79 54.58
N SER A 401 -21.01 2.00 53.95
CA SER A 401 -20.64 1.08 52.88
C SER A 401 -21.80 0.86 51.90
N ILE A 402 -21.48 0.43 50.71
CA ILE A 402 -22.42 0.01 49.65
C ILE A 402 -21.92 -1.30 49.07
N ASN A 403 -22.77 -2.33 49.04
CA ASN A 403 -22.44 -3.66 48.52
C ASN A 403 -21.12 -4.22 49.08
N GLY A 404 -20.89 -4.06 50.39
CA GLY A 404 -19.68 -4.53 51.07
C GLY A 404 -18.44 -3.63 50.88
N LYS A 405 -18.48 -2.63 50.04
CA LYS A 405 -17.38 -1.67 49.86
C LYS A 405 -17.53 -0.47 50.77
N SER A 406 -16.50 -0.14 51.55
CA SER A 406 -16.44 1.09 52.35
C SER A 406 -16.55 2.32 51.47
N LEU A 407 -17.29 3.35 51.94
CA LEU A 407 -17.39 4.64 51.24
C LEU A 407 -16.04 5.38 51.13
N ALA A 408 -15.07 5.05 51.98
CA ALA A 408 -13.70 5.55 51.87
C ALA A 408 -12.98 5.08 50.59
N LYS A 409 -13.42 4.01 49.96
CA LYS A 409 -12.86 3.41 48.73
C LYS A 409 -13.67 3.78 47.48
N LEU A 410 -14.65 4.66 47.59
CA LEU A 410 -15.54 5.07 46.51
C LEU A 410 -15.42 6.59 46.26
N ASP A 411 -15.17 6.99 45.01
CA ASP A 411 -15.10 8.40 44.64
C ASP A 411 -16.45 9.09 44.73
N THR A 412 -17.47 8.45 44.17
CA THR A 412 -18.80 9.04 44.03
C THR A 412 -19.87 7.97 44.07
N ILE A 413 -20.98 8.28 44.75
CA ILE A 413 -22.16 7.41 44.83
C ILE A 413 -23.39 8.13 44.31
N LYS A 414 -24.37 7.36 43.83
CA LYS A 414 -25.73 7.81 43.59
C LYS A 414 -26.67 7.19 44.62
N LEU A 415 -27.60 8.00 45.11
CA LEU A 415 -28.53 7.59 46.15
C LEU A 415 -29.96 8.07 45.83
N ARG A 416 -30.94 7.22 46.17
CA ARG A 416 -32.36 7.58 46.09
C ARG A 416 -33.08 7.00 47.30
N VAL A 417 -33.98 7.78 47.86
CA VAL A 417 -34.92 7.36 48.90
C VAL A 417 -36.31 7.20 48.27
N LYS A 418 -36.99 6.10 48.57
CA LYS A 418 -38.37 5.84 48.16
C LYS A 418 -39.25 5.67 49.37
N ALA A 419 -40.33 6.43 49.47
CA ALA A 419 -41.36 6.23 50.49
C ALA A 419 -42.31 5.12 50.05
N TYR A 420 -42.61 4.20 50.92
CA TYR A 420 -43.57 3.13 50.66
C TYR A 420 -44.73 3.13 51.64
N LYS A 421 -45.88 2.59 51.20
CA LYS A 421 -47.03 2.18 51.97
C LYS A 421 -47.20 0.67 51.84
N LEU A 422 -47.57 0.01 52.91
CA LEU A 422 -47.94 -1.40 52.90
C LEU A 422 -49.39 -1.55 52.46
N VAL A 423 -49.61 -2.32 51.40
CA VAL A 423 -50.91 -2.69 50.88
C VAL A 423 -50.95 -4.22 50.81
N ASN A 424 -51.79 -4.84 51.64
CA ASN A 424 -51.85 -6.30 51.76
C ASN A 424 -50.47 -6.93 52.04
N GLY A 425 -49.69 -6.32 52.92
CA GLY A 425 -48.37 -6.77 53.32
C GLY A 425 -47.26 -6.48 52.31
N LYS A 426 -47.58 -6.00 51.10
CA LYS A 426 -46.61 -5.69 50.05
C LYS A 426 -46.31 -4.18 49.98
N LYS A 427 -45.04 -3.84 49.76
CA LYS A 427 -44.62 -2.43 49.59
C LYS A 427 -45.13 -1.85 48.28
N LYS A 428 -45.92 -0.76 48.35
CA LYS A 428 -46.26 0.10 47.22
C LYS A 428 -45.58 1.45 47.39
N TYR A 429 -44.69 1.83 46.47
CA TYR A 429 -44.00 3.11 46.55
C TYR A 429 -44.94 4.25 46.20
N ILE A 430 -45.00 5.25 47.08
CA ILE A 430 -45.92 6.39 47.00
C ILE A 430 -45.20 7.70 46.72
N ASP A 431 -43.88 7.80 46.98
CA ASP A 431 -43.07 8.96 46.64
C ASP A 431 -41.61 8.55 46.47
N ASN A 432 -40.84 9.34 45.70
CA ASN A 432 -39.43 9.13 45.44
C ASN A 432 -38.64 10.43 45.56
N SER A 433 -37.45 10.36 46.17
CA SER A 433 -36.53 11.48 46.12
C SER A 433 -35.96 11.70 44.73
N VAL A 434 -35.43 12.87 44.49
CA VAL A 434 -34.49 13.13 43.40
C VAL A 434 -33.28 12.19 43.55
N MET A 435 -32.61 11.91 42.45
CA MET A 435 -31.36 11.16 42.51
C MET A 435 -30.25 12.06 42.99
N LEU A 436 -29.69 11.75 44.14
CA LEU A 436 -28.49 12.43 44.65
C LEU A 436 -27.25 11.80 44.06
N HIS A 437 -26.27 12.60 43.71
CA HIS A 437 -24.91 12.17 43.38
C HIS A 437 -23.95 12.83 44.36
N ILE A 438 -23.33 12.03 45.18
CA ILE A 438 -22.57 12.47 46.36
C ILE A 438 -21.11 12.10 46.17
N VAL A 439 -20.22 13.04 46.35
CA VAL A 439 -18.77 12.80 46.41
C VAL A 439 -18.45 12.25 47.80
N THR A 440 -17.84 11.08 47.84
CA THR A 440 -17.47 10.39 49.11
C THR A 440 -15.98 10.54 49.38
N ASN A 441 -15.13 10.09 48.48
CA ASN A 441 -13.68 10.20 48.62
C ASN A 441 -13.04 10.39 47.26
N SER A 442 -13.02 11.64 46.76
CA SER A 442 -12.43 11.96 45.45
C SER A 442 -11.32 13.00 45.58
N SER A 443 -10.20 12.75 44.90
CA SER A 443 -9.13 13.72 44.74
C SER A 443 -9.55 14.90 43.83
N LYS A 444 -10.47 14.66 42.92
CA LYS A 444 -10.84 15.59 41.83
C LYS A 444 -12.13 16.38 42.10
N TYR A 445 -13.08 15.76 42.81
CA TYR A 445 -14.42 16.30 42.98
C TYR A 445 -14.75 16.65 44.41
N THR A 446 -15.68 17.61 44.60
CA THR A 446 -16.22 18.01 45.90
C THR A 446 -17.73 18.21 45.82
N ASN A 447 -18.38 18.18 46.97
CA ASN A 447 -19.81 18.45 47.10
C ASN A 447 -20.09 19.97 47.11
N ILE A 448 -21.32 20.32 46.75
CA ILE A 448 -21.84 21.67 46.96
C ILE A 448 -22.12 21.82 48.46
N LYS A 449 -21.52 22.81 49.11
CA LYS A 449 -21.71 23.14 50.53
C LYS A 449 -23.00 23.92 50.76
N LYS A 450 -23.30 24.89 49.90
CA LYS A 450 -24.48 25.77 49.99
C LYS A 450 -24.95 26.17 48.58
N VAL A 451 -26.27 26.13 48.38
CA VAL A 451 -26.90 26.76 47.20
C VAL A 451 -27.16 28.21 47.51
N LEU A 452 -26.80 29.11 46.61
CA LEU A 452 -27.01 30.53 46.72
C LEU A 452 -28.15 30.94 45.79
N LEU A 453 -29.14 31.68 46.31
CA LEU A 453 -30.21 32.24 45.49
C LEU A 453 -30.11 33.76 45.51
N PRO A 454 -30.28 34.44 44.33
CA PRO A 454 -30.24 35.90 44.27
C PRO A 454 -31.30 36.58 45.12
N GLN A 455 -32.46 35.92 45.27
CA GLN A 455 -33.60 36.41 46.02
C GLN A 455 -34.25 35.28 46.82
N LYS A 456 -34.85 35.65 47.95
CA LYS A 456 -35.61 34.69 48.80
C LYS A 456 -37.07 34.54 48.36
N SER A 457 -37.58 35.52 47.60
CA SER A 457 -38.97 35.51 47.05
C SER A 457 -39.07 36.25 45.70
N TYR A 458 -40.03 35.85 44.88
CA TYR A 458 -40.43 36.52 43.64
C TYR A 458 -41.94 36.75 43.66
N VAL A 459 -42.37 37.90 43.23
CA VAL A 459 -43.76 38.23 42.95
C VAL A 459 -43.96 38.25 41.46
N LEU A 460 -44.92 37.47 40.94
CA LEU A 460 -45.17 37.26 39.52
C LEU A 460 -46.62 37.49 39.19
N GLY A 461 -46.91 38.07 38.06
CA GLY A 461 -48.23 38.07 37.47
C GLY A 461 -48.58 36.69 36.86
N VAL A 462 -49.87 36.36 36.75
CA VAL A 462 -50.35 35.12 36.10
C VAL A 462 -49.77 35.04 34.68
N LYS A 463 -49.32 33.87 34.27
CA LYS A 463 -48.65 33.55 32.99
C LYS A 463 -47.20 34.07 32.91
N GLN A 464 -46.71 34.88 33.81
CA GLN A 464 -45.35 35.35 33.82
C GLN A 464 -44.36 34.22 34.02
N THR A 465 -43.21 34.33 33.40
CA THR A 465 -42.15 33.32 33.49
C THR A 465 -40.81 33.97 33.91
N ILE A 466 -40.15 33.38 34.91
CA ILE A 466 -38.78 33.77 35.32
C ILE A 466 -37.86 32.58 35.30
N LYS A 467 -36.59 32.84 35.21
CA LYS A 467 -35.52 31.82 35.26
C LYS A 467 -34.67 32.03 36.49
N LEU A 468 -34.68 31.06 37.40
CA LEU A 468 -33.77 31.04 38.52
C LEU A 468 -32.31 30.90 38.05
N LYS A 469 -31.40 31.68 38.65
CA LYS A 469 -29.96 31.60 38.44
C LYS A 469 -29.26 31.27 39.75
N PRO A 470 -29.34 30.02 40.24
CA PRO A 470 -28.68 29.66 41.49
C PRO A 470 -27.15 29.63 41.34
N GLY A 471 -26.45 30.16 42.33
CA GLY A 471 -25.04 29.98 42.57
C GLY A 471 -24.78 28.92 43.63
N TYR A 472 -23.52 28.67 43.97
CA TYR A 472 -23.14 27.73 45.04
C TYR A 472 -21.81 28.07 45.67
N THR A 473 -21.56 27.57 46.87
CA THR A 473 -20.24 27.43 47.48
C THR A 473 -19.84 25.94 47.49
N LYS A 474 -18.55 25.71 47.38
CA LYS A 474 -17.97 24.34 47.41
C LYS A 474 -17.64 23.92 48.85
N ALA A 475 -17.64 22.63 49.13
CA ALA A 475 -17.14 22.06 50.38
C ALA A 475 -15.59 22.13 50.41
N ASP A 476 -14.95 21.94 49.26
CA ASP A 476 -13.51 22.14 49.04
C ASP A 476 -13.32 23.07 47.83
N ALA A 477 -12.73 24.24 48.09
CA ALA A 477 -12.56 25.28 47.06
C ALA A 477 -11.64 24.84 45.91
N SER A 478 -10.64 24.03 46.18
CA SER A 478 -9.65 23.55 45.23
C SER A 478 -10.20 22.52 44.23
N LYS A 479 -11.27 21.86 44.55
CA LYS A 479 -11.84 20.74 43.76
C LYS A 479 -13.00 21.22 42.88
N LYS A 480 -13.33 20.39 41.86
CA LYS A 480 -14.45 20.62 40.94
C LYS A 480 -15.76 20.02 41.51
N VAL A 481 -16.87 20.71 41.33
CA VAL A 481 -18.20 20.13 41.61
C VAL A 481 -18.55 19.14 40.49
N LEU A 482 -19.30 18.09 40.82
CA LEU A 482 -19.83 17.14 39.85
C LEU A 482 -20.59 17.88 38.73
N ASP A 483 -20.27 17.57 37.52
CA ASP A 483 -20.85 18.18 36.32
C ASP A 483 -22.03 17.38 35.74
N GLY A 484 -22.52 17.82 34.59
CA GLY A 484 -23.66 17.18 33.90
C GLY A 484 -23.46 15.72 33.53
N THR A 485 -22.25 15.14 33.62
CA THR A 485 -22.00 13.72 33.39
C THR A 485 -22.52 12.86 34.52
N HIS A 486 -22.60 13.42 35.69
CA HIS A 486 -23.15 12.77 36.91
C HIS A 486 -24.62 13.09 37.16
N GLY A 487 -25.18 14.07 36.44
CA GLY A 487 -26.55 14.53 36.60
C GLY A 487 -26.69 16.04 36.45
N ALA A 488 -27.91 16.57 36.51
CA ALA A 488 -28.10 18.00 36.50
C ALA A 488 -27.55 18.62 37.78
N ARG A 489 -26.79 19.72 37.68
CA ARG A 489 -26.21 20.43 38.83
C ARG A 489 -27.29 20.86 39.85
N TYR A 490 -28.43 21.28 39.33
CA TYR A 490 -29.60 21.63 40.14
C TYR A 490 -30.84 20.88 39.66
N LEU A 491 -31.64 20.48 40.61
CA LEU A 491 -32.97 19.92 40.44
C LEU A 491 -33.97 20.84 41.12
N TYR A 492 -35.21 20.85 40.68
CA TYR A 492 -36.21 21.77 41.14
C TYR A 492 -37.48 21.04 41.55
N ALA A 493 -38.09 21.45 42.64
CA ALA A 493 -39.38 20.93 43.10
C ALA A 493 -40.26 22.10 43.55
N CYS A 494 -41.56 22.07 43.19
CA CYS A 494 -42.52 23.07 43.59
C CYS A 494 -43.60 22.48 44.50
N THR A 495 -43.96 23.19 45.54
CA THR A 495 -44.98 22.73 46.53
C THR A 495 -46.41 22.76 46.02
N ASN A 496 -46.71 23.65 45.10
CA ASN A 496 -48.05 23.80 44.53
C ASN A 496 -48.00 24.09 43.02
N LYS A 497 -48.28 23.08 42.21
CA LYS A 497 -48.30 23.16 40.74
C LYS A 497 -49.46 23.95 40.18
N ASN A 498 -50.49 24.16 40.96
CA ASN A 498 -51.64 24.99 40.51
C ASN A 498 -51.28 26.46 40.56
N VAL A 499 -50.39 26.88 41.48
CA VAL A 499 -49.91 28.25 41.58
C VAL A 499 -48.77 28.50 40.61
N ALA A 500 -47.75 27.65 40.56
CA ALA A 500 -46.64 27.77 39.62
C ALA A 500 -46.02 26.41 39.31
N THR A 501 -45.38 26.31 38.12
CA THR A 501 -44.55 25.15 37.76
C THR A 501 -43.11 25.59 37.57
N VAL A 502 -42.18 24.68 37.79
CA VAL A 502 -40.79 24.86 37.51
C VAL A 502 -40.27 23.75 36.60
N ASP A 503 -39.50 24.09 35.55
CA ASP A 503 -38.91 23.10 34.64
C ASP A 503 -37.51 22.68 35.12
N ALA A 504 -36.91 21.72 34.40
CA ALA A 504 -35.57 21.21 34.71
C ALA A 504 -34.45 22.25 34.50
N LYS A 505 -34.74 23.39 33.84
CA LYS A 505 -33.81 24.50 33.61
C LYS A 505 -33.99 25.64 34.62
N GLY A 506 -34.88 25.43 35.61
CA GLY A 506 -35.19 26.44 36.62
C GLY A 506 -36.09 27.58 36.15
N ARG A 507 -36.84 27.39 35.03
CA ARG A 507 -37.82 28.35 34.60
C ARG A 507 -39.10 28.10 35.37
N ILE A 508 -39.55 29.13 36.06
CA ILE A 508 -40.80 29.13 36.82
C ILE A 508 -41.86 29.82 35.98
N LYS A 509 -42.96 29.16 35.75
CA LYS A 509 -44.16 29.71 35.10
C LYS A 509 -45.28 29.85 36.10
N ALA A 510 -45.70 31.06 36.33
CA ALA A 510 -46.87 31.41 37.17
C ALA A 510 -48.17 30.95 36.44
N LYS A 511 -49.12 30.32 37.19
CA LYS A 511 -50.36 29.78 36.63
C LYS A 511 -51.61 30.45 37.20
N ALA A 512 -51.68 30.55 38.51
CA ALA A 512 -52.83 31.12 39.19
C ALA A 512 -52.37 31.84 40.46
N ALA A 513 -53.19 32.82 40.92
CA ALA A 513 -52.93 33.57 42.16
C ALA A 513 -52.76 32.63 43.33
N GLY A 514 -51.81 32.93 44.22
CA GLY A 514 -51.48 32.14 45.39
C GLY A 514 -50.01 32.14 45.75
N LYS A 515 -49.64 31.32 46.72
CA LYS A 515 -48.26 31.19 47.21
C LYS A 515 -47.78 29.75 47.05
N CYS A 516 -46.54 29.57 46.56
CA CYS A 516 -45.88 28.28 46.58
C CYS A 516 -44.35 28.45 46.84
N THR A 517 -43.71 27.37 47.24
CA THR A 517 -42.25 27.30 47.43
C THR A 517 -41.62 26.48 46.35
N VAL A 518 -40.58 27.01 45.72
CA VAL A 518 -39.73 26.24 44.82
C VAL A 518 -38.44 25.91 45.55
N TYR A 519 -38.15 24.62 45.67
CA TYR A 519 -36.87 24.09 46.15
C TYR A 519 -35.87 23.99 45.01
N VAL A 520 -34.67 24.52 45.26
CA VAL A 520 -33.49 24.34 44.38
C VAL A 520 -32.56 23.36 45.07
N ILE A 521 -32.44 22.18 44.50
CA ILE A 521 -31.76 21.04 45.11
C ILE A 521 -30.48 20.81 44.32
N ALA A 522 -29.31 20.98 44.93
CA ALA A 522 -28.02 20.67 44.29
C ALA A 522 -27.90 19.16 44.05
N VAL A 523 -26.99 18.78 43.17
CA VAL A 523 -26.73 17.39 42.76
C VAL A 523 -26.49 16.44 43.97
N ASN A 524 -25.87 16.93 45.02
CA ASN A 524 -25.62 16.19 46.29
C ASN A 524 -26.74 16.36 47.34
N GLY A 525 -27.86 16.99 46.98
CA GLY A 525 -29.01 17.17 47.84
C GLY A 525 -29.02 18.42 48.69
N THR A 526 -27.96 19.23 48.68
CA THR A 526 -28.00 20.53 49.39
C THR A 526 -29.10 21.38 48.79
N THR A 527 -30.03 21.85 49.63
CA THR A 527 -31.29 22.47 49.18
C THR A 527 -31.41 23.90 49.69
N GLN A 528 -31.95 24.76 48.87
CA GLN A 528 -32.39 26.14 49.22
C GLN A 528 -33.79 26.38 48.69
N ALA A 529 -34.59 27.11 49.42
CA ALA A 529 -35.98 27.39 49.08
C ALA A 529 -36.16 28.85 48.62
N VAL A 530 -37.06 29.07 47.65
CA VAL A 530 -37.50 30.38 47.20
C VAL A 530 -39.05 30.44 47.22
N GLN A 531 -39.60 31.52 47.75
CA GLN A 531 -41.03 31.76 47.77
C GLN A 531 -41.48 32.34 46.43
N ILE A 532 -42.57 31.82 45.88
CA ILE A 532 -43.20 32.37 44.67
C ILE A 532 -44.61 32.83 45.06
N ILE A 533 -44.86 34.10 44.89
CA ILE A 533 -46.16 34.74 45.10
C ILE A 533 -46.69 35.15 43.75
N VAL A 534 -47.83 34.56 43.36
CA VAL A 534 -48.51 34.93 42.11
C VAL A 534 -49.73 35.80 42.47
N LYS A 535 -49.76 36.96 41.86
CA LYS A 535 -50.85 37.96 41.95
C LYS A 535 -51.70 38.00 40.73
#